data_cdef83e2197195e9574b4d42c8a8029f
#
_entry.id   cdef83e2197195e9574b4d42c8a8029f
#
_cell.length_a   1.000
_cell.length_b   1.000
_cell.length_c   1.000
_cell.angle_alpha   90.00
_cell.angle_beta   90.00
_cell.angle_gamma   90.00
#
_symmetry.space_group_name_H-M   'P 1'
#
loop_
_entity.id
_entity.type
_entity.pdbx_description
1 polymer ?
#
loop_
_entity_poly.entity_id
_entity_poly.type
_entity_poly.pdbx_seq_one_letter_code
_entity_poly.pdbx_strand_id
1 'polypeptide(L)'
;MPSKSGSSPYAKNNDGNKEIEKIISKEGLKNNYIWNMLGTVSSSLISVVLLLLASRFLDSRDSDIFSIAYALGQQFFVLGYFQVRNLQSTDIKERYQFASYHNTRLFTIFLMILTSFIYTLWQGYDVYKSSIILLLVLYRAIDAYSDVFQGLFQQKNRSDLAGKVQFYRSWICMLIFAIVLLLTKSLMVASIVICCANFI
;
A
#
# COMPACT_ATOMS: atom_id res chain seq x y z
N MET A 1 17.24 66.56 -20.64
CA MET A 1 17.51 65.26 -21.26
C MET A 1 17.24 64.18 -20.20
N PRO A 2 16.23 63.37 -20.32
CA PRO A 2 15.98 62.29 -19.37
C PRO A 2 16.78 61.04 -19.83
N SER A 3 17.53 60.45 -18.90
CA SER A 3 18.30 59.23 -19.10
C SER A 3 17.35 58.00 -19.18
N LYS A 4 17.42 57.30 -20.32
CA LYS A 4 16.78 55.97 -20.47
C LYS A 4 17.50 55.00 -19.50
N SER A 5 16.76 54.54 -18.49
CA SER A 5 17.19 53.40 -17.68
C SER A 5 17.07 52.13 -18.52
N GLY A 6 18.19 51.64 -19.02
CA GLY A 6 18.27 50.35 -19.70
C GLY A 6 17.96 49.23 -18.71
N SER A 7 16.85 48.53 -18.90
CA SER A 7 16.57 47.31 -18.20
C SER A 7 17.64 46.27 -18.55
N SER A 8 18.37 45.81 -17.53
CA SER A 8 19.42 44.83 -17.68
C SER A 8 18.89 43.54 -18.33
N PRO A 9 19.56 42.98 -19.35
CA PRO A 9 19.13 41.72 -19.98
C PRO A 9 19.10 40.53 -19.04
N TYR A 10 19.76 40.60 -17.87
CA TYR A 10 19.73 39.57 -16.83
C TYR A 10 18.40 39.49 -16.05
N ALA A 11 17.60 40.56 -15.98
CA ALA A 11 16.29 40.57 -15.34
C ALA A 11 15.25 39.70 -16.08
N LYS A 12 15.31 39.70 -17.41
CA LYS A 12 14.36 38.98 -18.29
C LYS A 12 14.56 37.44 -18.24
N ASN A 13 15.80 37.00 -17.91
CA ASN A 13 16.13 35.57 -17.83
C ASN A 13 15.68 34.94 -16.48
N ASN A 14 15.57 35.76 -15.44
CA ASN A 14 15.18 35.28 -14.09
C ASN A 14 13.65 35.04 -13.97
N ASP A 15 12.85 35.81 -14.68
CA ASP A 15 11.38 35.62 -14.67
C ASP A 15 10.95 34.45 -15.53
N GLY A 16 11.61 34.19 -16.65
CA GLY A 16 11.39 32.98 -17.46
C GLY A 16 11.74 31.70 -16.70
N ASN A 17 12.84 31.70 -15.98
CA ASN A 17 13.22 30.54 -15.15
C ASN A 17 12.23 30.28 -14.01
N LYS A 18 11.75 31.32 -13.34
CA LYS A 18 10.71 31.19 -12.30
C LYS A 18 9.38 30.65 -12.84
N GLU A 19 9.01 31.05 -14.05
CA GLU A 19 7.78 30.59 -14.70
C GLU A 19 7.90 29.11 -15.11
N ILE A 20 9.06 28.69 -15.63
CA ILE A 20 9.36 27.29 -15.93
C ILE A 20 9.36 26.44 -14.67
N GLU A 21 10.02 26.88 -13.58
CA GLU A 21 10.02 26.18 -12.29
C GLU A 21 8.59 26.04 -11.73
N LYS A 22 7.75 27.06 -11.87
CA LYS A 22 6.35 27.02 -11.43
C LYS A 22 5.49 26.05 -12.26
N ILE A 23 5.75 25.94 -13.55
CA ILE A 23 5.07 24.98 -14.45
C ILE A 23 5.51 23.56 -14.10
N ILE A 24 6.82 23.31 -13.96
CA ILE A 24 7.38 22.01 -13.60
C ILE A 24 6.86 21.56 -12.22
N SER A 25 6.78 22.48 -11.24
CA SER A 25 6.24 22.17 -9.91
C SER A 25 4.74 21.86 -9.95
N LYS A 26 3.96 22.53 -10.77
CA LYS A 26 2.52 22.26 -10.95
C LYS A 26 2.27 20.90 -11.62
N GLU A 27 3.04 20.55 -12.64
CA GLU A 27 2.95 19.24 -13.28
C GLU A 27 3.38 18.12 -12.34
N GLY A 28 4.45 18.34 -11.58
CA GLY A 28 4.89 17.42 -10.54
C GLY A 28 3.82 17.17 -9.47
N LEU A 29 3.18 18.22 -8.96
CA LEU A 29 2.08 18.13 -8.00
C LEU A 29 0.87 17.39 -8.56
N LYS A 30 0.49 17.68 -9.80
CA LYS A 30 -0.61 17.00 -10.48
C LYS A 30 -0.32 15.51 -10.66
N ASN A 31 0.89 15.16 -11.07
CA ASN A 31 1.32 13.78 -11.24
C ASN A 31 1.33 13.01 -9.90
N ASN A 32 1.86 13.62 -8.84
CA ASN A 32 1.83 13.09 -7.49
C ASN A 32 0.39 12.78 -7.04
N TYR A 33 -0.54 13.71 -7.27
CA TYR A 33 -1.93 13.55 -6.89
C TYR A 33 -2.62 12.42 -7.67
N ILE A 34 -2.47 12.38 -8.99
CA ILE A 34 -3.10 11.39 -9.86
C ILE A 34 -2.64 9.98 -9.49
N TRP A 35 -1.32 9.76 -9.38
CA TRP A 35 -0.80 8.44 -9.06
C TRP A 35 -1.16 7.98 -7.65
N ASN A 36 -1.15 8.88 -6.67
CA ASN A 36 -1.59 8.56 -5.32
C ASN A 36 -3.08 8.17 -5.28
N MET A 37 -3.92 8.90 -6.00
CA MET A 37 -5.35 8.59 -6.13
C MET A 37 -5.57 7.24 -6.83
N LEU A 38 -4.89 6.98 -7.95
CA LEU A 38 -4.97 5.70 -8.67
C LEU A 38 -4.53 4.53 -7.80
N GLY A 39 -3.43 4.69 -7.05
CA GLY A 39 -2.96 3.67 -6.12
C GLY A 39 -3.99 3.36 -5.03
N THR A 40 -4.58 4.40 -4.43
CA THR A 40 -5.59 4.24 -3.36
C THR A 40 -6.87 3.60 -3.89
N VAL A 41 -7.39 4.03 -5.03
CA VAL A 41 -8.57 3.44 -5.66
C VAL A 41 -8.31 1.97 -6.03
N SER A 42 -7.14 1.67 -6.60
CA SER A 42 -6.77 0.28 -6.95
C SER A 42 -6.71 -0.61 -5.72
N SER A 43 -6.13 -0.15 -4.61
CA SER A 43 -6.06 -0.95 -3.39
C SER A 43 -7.43 -1.18 -2.74
N SER A 44 -8.36 -0.25 -2.90
CA SER A 44 -9.74 -0.43 -2.44
C SER A 44 -10.51 -1.42 -3.32
N LEU A 45 -10.33 -1.33 -4.64
CA LEU A 45 -10.97 -2.23 -5.60
C LEU A 45 -10.48 -3.67 -5.47
N ILE A 46 -9.20 -3.89 -5.14
CA ILE A 46 -8.66 -5.25 -5.01
C ILE A 46 -9.43 -6.07 -3.97
N SER A 47 -9.86 -5.46 -2.87
CA SER A 47 -10.64 -6.14 -1.83
C SER A 47 -11.94 -6.71 -2.38
N VAL A 48 -12.66 -5.92 -3.16
CA VAL A 48 -13.92 -6.33 -3.78
C VAL A 48 -13.69 -7.43 -4.83
N VAL A 49 -12.67 -7.23 -5.68
CA VAL A 49 -12.37 -8.18 -6.75
C VAL A 49 -11.91 -9.53 -6.20
N LEU A 50 -11.05 -9.56 -5.18
CA LEU A 50 -10.61 -10.81 -4.56
C LEU A 50 -11.79 -11.60 -3.96
N LEU A 51 -12.72 -10.92 -3.28
CA LEU A 51 -13.92 -11.54 -2.74
C LEU A 51 -14.84 -12.07 -3.84
N LEU A 52 -15.03 -11.31 -4.93
CA LEU A 52 -15.81 -11.74 -6.08
C LEU A 52 -15.17 -12.95 -6.79
N LEU A 53 -13.86 -12.97 -6.97
CA LEU A 53 -13.16 -14.10 -7.56
C LEU A 53 -13.29 -15.36 -6.68
N ALA A 54 -13.11 -15.21 -5.37
CA ALA A 54 -13.27 -16.32 -4.44
C ALA A 54 -14.71 -16.89 -4.49
N SER A 55 -15.74 -16.02 -4.44
CA SER A 55 -17.14 -16.46 -4.49
C SER A 55 -17.56 -17.08 -5.83
N ARG A 56 -16.86 -16.74 -6.93
CA ARG A 56 -17.20 -17.25 -8.27
C ARG A 56 -16.51 -18.56 -8.61
N PHE A 57 -15.30 -18.78 -8.13
CA PHE A 57 -14.44 -19.89 -8.56
C PHE A 57 -14.16 -20.95 -7.49
N LEU A 58 -14.48 -20.68 -6.23
CA LEU A 58 -14.37 -21.64 -5.13
C LEU A 58 -15.71 -22.23 -4.77
N ASP A 59 -15.68 -23.39 -4.09
CA ASP A 59 -16.84 -23.97 -3.46
C ASP A 59 -17.36 -23.06 -2.34
N SER A 60 -18.64 -23.21 -1.98
CA SER A 60 -19.28 -22.38 -0.94
C SER A 60 -18.49 -22.37 0.37
N ARG A 61 -18.00 -23.54 0.82
CA ARG A 61 -17.20 -23.66 2.05
C ARG A 61 -15.92 -22.83 1.97
N ASP A 62 -15.14 -22.97 0.90
CA ASP A 62 -13.86 -22.27 0.74
C ASP A 62 -14.06 -20.78 0.52
N SER A 63 -15.12 -20.38 -0.18
CA SER A 63 -15.50 -18.99 -0.35
C SER A 63 -15.86 -18.32 0.98
N ASP A 64 -16.60 -19.01 1.85
CA ASP A 64 -16.94 -18.53 3.19
C ASP A 64 -15.70 -18.41 4.07
N ILE A 65 -14.81 -19.41 4.03
CA ILE A 65 -13.53 -19.38 4.76
C ILE A 65 -12.68 -18.20 4.29
N PHE A 66 -12.57 -17.99 2.97
CA PHE A 66 -11.81 -16.86 2.41
C PHE A 66 -12.39 -15.53 2.87
N SER A 67 -13.70 -15.37 2.81
CA SER A 67 -14.38 -14.12 3.19
C SER A 67 -14.15 -13.76 4.65
N ILE A 68 -14.28 -14.76 5.55
CA ILE A 68 -14.00 -14.58 6.98
C ILE A 68 -12.52 -14.28 7.21
N ALA A 69 -11.62 -15.05 6.59
CA ALA A 69 -10.18 -14.87 6.74
C ALA A 69 -9.71 -13.51 6.21
N TYR A 70 -10.28 -13.07 5.08
CA TYR A 70 -9.99 -11.76 4.51
C TYR A 70 -10.47 -10.62 5.42
N ALA A 71 -11.69 -10.72 5.96
CA ALA A 71 -12.24 -9.75 6.89
C ALA A 71 -11.40 -9.66 8.19
N LEU A 72 -10.99 -10.80 8.76
CA LEU A 72 -10.10 -10.85 9.91
C LEU A 72 -8.73 -10.26 9.59
N GLY A 73 -8.17 -10.56 8.40
CA GLY A 73 -6.94 -9.94 7.92
C GLY A 73 -7.02 -8.42 7.88
N GLN A 74 -8.15 -7.85 7.44
CA GLN A 74 -8.39 -6.41 7.47
C GLN A 74 -8.49 -5.85 8.88
N GLN A 75 -9.13 -6.55 9.82
CA GLN A 75 -9.22 -6.12 11.21
C GLN A 75 -7.83 -6.09 11.88
N PHE A 76 -7.05 -7.14 11.72
CA PHE A 76 -5.68 -7.19 12.27
C PHE A 76 -4.73 -6.21 11.58
N PHE A 77 -4.96 -5.91 10.29
CA PHE A 77 -4.19 -4.90 9.56
C PHE A 77 -4.22 -3.52 10.22
N VAL A 78 -5.33 -3.17 10.89
CA VAL A 78 -5.43 -1.90 11.64
C VAL A 78 -4.34 -1.80 12.71
N LEU A 79 -4.01 -2.91 13.39
CA LEU A 79 -2.92 -2.97 14.36
C LEU A 79 -1.56 -2.83 13.68
N GLY A 80 -1.34 -3.56 12.59
CA GLY A 80 -0.10 -3.49 11.81
C GLY A 80 0.13 -2.12 11.17
N TYR A 81 -0.93 -1.47 10.70
CA TYR A 81 -0.88 -0.16 10.06
C TYR A 81 -0.60 0.98 11.05
N PHE A 82 -1.22 0.98 12.20
CA PHE A 82 -1.05 1.91 13.34
C PHE A 82 -0.72 3.37 12.96
N GLN A 83 -1.22 3.86 11.84
CA GLN A 83 -1.05 5.23 11.32
C GLN A 83 0.41 5.73 11.21
N VAL A 84 1.41 4.84 11.23
CA VAL A 84 2.85 5.19 11.15
C VAL A 84 3.16 6.00 9.90
N ARG A 85 2.56 5.62 8.75
CA ARG A 85 2.73 6.34 7.49
C ARG A 85 2.24 7.78 7.56
N ASN A 86 1.10 8.02 8.21
CA ASN A 86 0.54 9.36 8.33
C ASN A 86 1.45 10.27 9.17
N LEU A 87 1.98 9.73 10.27
CA LEU A 87 2.94 10.45 11.09
C LEU A 87 4.24 10.74 10.30
N GLN A 88 4.76 9.74 9.59
CA GLN A 88 5.98 9.88 8.79
C GLN A 88 5.81 10.88 7.65
N SER A 89 4.71 10.82 6.90
CA SER A 89 4.47 11.73 5.75
C SER A 89 4.29 13.19 6.16
N THR A 90 3.86 13.47 7.40
CA THR A 90 3.71 14.82 7.95
C THR A 90 4.97 15.34 8.63
N ASP A 91 5.95 14.49 8.92
CA ASP A 91 7.23 14.89 9.51
C ASP A 91 8.20 15.45 8.46
N ILE A 92 7.83 16.59 7.86
CA ILE A 92 8.66 17.28 6.84
C ILE A 92 10.01 17.76 7.42
N LYS A 93 10.06 18.01 8.74
CA LYS A 93 11.28 18.49 9.41
C LYS A 93 12.23 17.37 9.80
N GLU A 94 11.88 16.12 9.45
CA GLU A 94 12.68 14.93 9.77
C GLU A 94 13.10 14.87 11.26
N ARG A 95 12.14 15.12 12.17
CA ARG A 95 12.37 15.08 13.61
C ARG A 95 12.80 13.70 14.10
N TYR A 96 12.29 12.67 13.42
CA TYR A 96 12.62 11.28 13.70
C TYR A 96 13.36 10.66 12.51
N GLN A 97 14.35 9.85 12.82
CA GLN A 97 15.07 9.09 11.80
C GLN A 97 14.16 8.00 11.20
N PHE A 98 14.40 7.64 9.95
CA PHE A 98 13.68 6.55 9.27
C PHE A 98 13.68 5.24 10.09
N ALA A 99 14.80 4.93 10.76
CA ALA A 99 14.93 3.77 11.62
C ALA A 99 13.84 3.70 12.72
N SER A 100 13.43 4.86 13.27
CA SER A 100 12.37 4.91 14.29
C SER A 100 11.02 4.48 13.73
N TYR A 101 10.65 4.97 12.55
CA TYR A 101 9.42 4.55 11.87
C TYR A 101 9.45 3.08 11.48
N HIS A 102 10.58 2.61 10.95
CA HIS A 102 10.78 1.23 10.56
C HIS A 102 10.69 0.27 11.76
N ASN A 103 11.35 0.58 12.87
CA ASN A 103 11.29 -0.24 14.09
C ASN A 103 9.88 -0.27 14.69
N THR A 104 9.19 0.88 14.73
CA THR A 104 7.80 0.94 15.15
C THR A 104 6.92 0.06 14.26
N ARG A 105 7.13 0.08 12.95
CA ARG A 105 6.41 -0.78 12.00
C ARG A 105 6.67 -2.26 12.25
N LEU A 106 7.91 -2.66 12.47
CA LEU A 106 8.23 -4.05 12.80
C LEU A 106 7.55 -4.51 14.09
N PHE A 107 7.54 -3.65 15.11
CA PHE A 107 6.85 -3.94 16.36
C PHE A 107 5.33 -4.08 16.18
N THR A 108 4.68 -3.20 15.42
CA THR A 108 3.24 -3.30 15.15
C THR A 108 2.88 -4.51 14.31
N ILE A 109 3.72 -4.89 13.34
CA ILE A 109 3.55 -6.13 12.56
C ILE A 109 3.68 -7.36 13.47
N PHE A 110 4.66 -7.38 14.37
CA PHE A 110 4.80 -8.47 15.34
C PHE A 110 3.56 -8.60 16.22
N LEU A 111 3.04 -7.48 16.76
CA LEU A 111 1.80 -7.49 17.55
C LEU A 111 0.60 -7.99 16.73
N MET A 112 0.48 -7.57 15.47
CA MET A 112 -0.56 -8.01 14.55
C MET A 112 -0.54 -9.53 14.35
N ILE A 113 0.63 -10.11 14.08
CA ILE A 113 0.79 -11.56 13.90
C ILE A 113 0.51 -12.30 15.19
N LEU A 114 1.06 -11.83 16.31
CA LEU A 114 0.86 -12.45 17.64
C LEU A 114 -0.61 -12.45 18.02
N THR A 115 -1.30 -11.32 17.92
CA THR A 115 -2.72 -11.23 18.27
C THR A 115 -3.60 -12.08 17.36
N SER A 116 -3.30 -12.15 16.06
CA SER A 116 -4.04 -13.01 15.13
C SER A 116 -3.83 -14.49 15.43
N PHE A 117 -2.62 -14.91 15.82
CA PHE A 117 -2.31 -16.27 16.22
C PHE A 117 -3.06 -16.67 17.50
N ILE A 118 -3.02 -15.82 18.55
CA ILE A 118 -3.76 -16.03 19.79
C ILE A 118 -5.27 -16.11 19.51
N TYR A 119 -5.78 -15.24 18.66
CA TYR A 119 -7.21 -15.23 18.31
C TYR A 119 -7.64 -16.54 17.61
N THR A 120 -6.85 -17.05 16.65
CA THR A 120 -7.17 -18.30 15.96
C THR A 120 -7.16 -19.50 16.89
N LEU A 121 -6.23 -19.55 17.87
CA LEU A 121 -6.19 -20.58 18.90
C LEU A 121 -7.40 -20.50 19.83
N TRP A 122 -7.76 -19.30 20.25
CA TRP A 122 -8.88 -19.10 21.19
C TRP A 122 -10.23 -19.47 20.57
N GLN A 123 -10.40 -19.19 19.27
CA GLN A 123 -11.63 -19.53 18.56
C GLN A 123 -11.79 -21.03 18.25
N GLY A 124 -10.72 -21.82 18.41
CA GLY A 124 -10.78 -23.26 18.13
C GLY A 124 -11.13 -23.60 16.69
N TYR A 125 -10.72 -22.75 15.71
CA TYR A 125 -10.96 -23.05 14.31
C TYR A 125 -10.20 -24.29 13.87
N ASP A 126 -10.77 -24.99 12.87
CA ASP A 126 -10.09 -26.09 12.19
C ASP A 126 -8.74 -25.63 11.61
N VAL A 127 -7.77 -26.56 11.55
CA VAL A 127 -6.39 -26.29 11.09
C VAL A 127 -6.37 -25.63 9.72
N TYR A 128 -7.23 -26.09 8.80
CA TYR A 128 -7.33 -25.52 7.45
C TYR A 128 -7.75 -24.05 7.48
N LYS A 129 -8.83 -23.73 8.19
CA LYS A 129 -9.34 -22.37 8.34
C LYS A 129 -8.33 -21.45 9.04
N SER A 130 -7.70 -21.94 10.10
CA SER A 130 -6.65 -21.20 10.83
C SER A 130 -5.47 -20.86 9.92
N SER A 131 -5.03 -21.82 9.10
CA SER A 131 -3.93 -21.62 8.15
C SER A 131 -4.26 -20.55 7.11
N ILE A 132 -5.48 -20.54 6.56
CA ILE A 132 -5.93 -19.51 5.61
C ILE A 132 -5.97 -18.12 6.28
N ILE A 133 -6.49 -18.03 7.52
CA ILE A 133 -6.50 -16.77 8.27
C ILE A 133 -5.08 -16.24 8.45
N LEU A 134 -4.16 -17.08 8.94
CA LEU A 134 -2.77 -16.66 9.18
C LEU A 134 -2.03 -16.29 7.88
N LEU A 135 -2.28 -16.99 6.77
CA LEU A 135 -1.73 -16.62 5.46
C LEU A 135 -2.22 -15.25 4.98
N LEU A 136 -3.52 -14.94 5.16
CA LEU A 136 -4.04 -13.63 4.77
C LEU A 136 -3.61 -12.51 5.74
N VAL A 137 -3.41 -12.83 7.01
CA VAL A 137 -2.76 -11.89 7.95
C VAL A 137 -1.31 -11.64 7.54
N LEU A 138 -0.56 -12.67 7.14
CA LEU A 138 0.81 -12.51 6.64
C LEU A 138 0.85 -11.69 5.34
N TYR A 139 -0.09 -11.91 4.43
CA TYR A 139 -0.28 -11.07 3.25
C TYR A 139 -0.43 -9.58 3.65
N ARG A 140 -1.26 -9.29 4.66
CA ARG A 140 -1.43 -7.92 5.18
C ARG A 140 -0.22 -7.40 5.96
N ALA A 141 0.55 -8.26 6.59
CA ALA A 141 1.81 -7.89 7.25
C ALA A 141 2.84 -7.37 6.23
N ILE A 142 2.92 -8.00 5.06
CA ILE A 142 3.76 -7.54 3.95
C ILE A 142 3.28 -6.18 3.42
N ASP A 143 1.96 -5.97 3.30
CA ASP A 143 1.38 -4.66 2.98
C ASP A 143 1.81 -3.60 3.99
N ALA A 144 1.68 -3.88 5.28
CA ALA A 144 2.08 -2.98 6.35
C ALA A 144 3.58 -2.67 6.31
N TYR A 145 4.42 -3.67 6.00
CA TYR A 145 5.86 -3.47 5.86
C TYR A 145 6.20 -2.54 4.69
N SER A 146 5.60 -2.76 3.54
CA SER A 146 5.78 -1.92 2.35
C SER A 146 5.31 -0.47 2.56
N ASP A 147 4.32 -0.27 3.41
CA ASP A 147 3.72 1.03 3.67
C ASP A 147 4.69 2.04 4.30
N VAL A 148 5.66 1.60 5.11
CA VAL A 148 6.68 2.51 5.69
C VAL A 148 7.58 3.12 4.61
N PHE A 149 7.90 2.37 3.54
CA PHE A 149 8.67 2.90 2.41
C PHE A 149 7.84 3.85 1.56
N GLN A 150 6.54 3.57 1.39
CA GLN A 150 5.62 4.50 0.73
C GLN A 150 5.49 5.81 1.54
N GLY A 151 5.51 5.73 2.88
CA GLY A 151 5.58 6.89 3.76
C GLY A 151 6.84 7.72 3.54
N LEU A 152 8.00 7.08 3.35
CA LEU A 152 9.26 7.75 3.02
C LEU A 152 9.17 8.50 1.67
N PHE A 153 8.58 7.87 0.64
CA PHE A 153 8.38 8.56 -0.64
C PHE A 153 7.47 9.78 -0.49
N GLN A 154 6.41 9.69 0.31
CA GLN A 154 5.52 10.82 0.57
C GLN A 154 6.23 11.94 1.35
N GLN A 155 7.01 11.59 2.38
CA GLN A 155 7.82 12.54 3.14
C GLN A 155 8.80 13.32 2.24
N LYS A 156 9.34 12.66 1.20
CA LYS A 156 10.23 13.28 0.20
C LYS A 156 9.49 13.94 -0.97
N ASN A 157 8.18 14.22 -0.84
CA ASN A 157 7.33 14.79 -1.89
C ASN A 157 7.24 13.96 -3.19
N ARG A 158 7.51 12.65 -3.11
CA ARG A 158 7.43 11.70 -4.23
C ARG A 158 6.22 10.76 -4.08
N SER A 159 5.05 11.33 -3.83
CA SER A 159 3.79 10.57 -3.71
C SER A 159 3.42 9.82 -4.99
N ASP A 160 3.95 10.26 -6.14
CA ASP A 160 3.83 9.56 -7.42
C ASP A 160 4.42 8.14 -7.34
N LEU A 161 5.60 7.99 -6.72
CA LEU A 161 6.23 6.68 -6.57
C LEU A 161 5.43 5.78 -5.63
N ALA A 162 4.97 6.32 -4.50
CA ALA A 162 4.13 5.56 -3.57
C ALA A 162 2.85 5.06 -4.27
N GLY A 163 2.17 5.92 -5.03
CA GLY A 163 0.98 5.58 -5.79
C GLY A 163 1.23 4.55 -6.89
N LYS A 164 2.35 4.66 -7.64
CA LYS A 164 2.73 3.70 -8.67
C LYS A 164 3.00 2.32 -8.07
N VAL A 165 3.81 2.24 -7.01
CA VAL A 165 4.09 0.97 -6.33
C VAL A 165 2.78 0.32 -5.87
N GLN A 166 1.90 1.08 -5.21
CA GLN A 166 0.63 0.56 -4.74
C GLN A 166 -0.28 0.10 -5.89
N PHE A 167 -0.35 0.86 -6.98
CA PHE A 167 -1.13 0.51 -8.18
C PHE A 167 -0.65 -0.79 -8.80
N TYR A 168 0.62 -0.87 -9.20
CA TYR A 168 1.16 -2.04 -9.88
C TYR A 168 1.12 -3.29 -9.00
N ARG A 169 1.48 -3.18 -7.73
CA ARG A 169 1.41 -4.29 -6.78
C ARG A 169 -0.02 -4.83 -6.65
N SER A 170 -1.01 -3.95 -6.51
CA SER A 170 -2.42 -4.36 -6.41
C SER A 170 -2.87 -5.14 -7.65
N TRP A 171 -2.56 -4.66 -8.85
CA TRP A 171 -2.93 -5.33 -10.09
C TRP A 171 -2.19 -6.64 -10.31
N ILE A 172 -0.91 -6.70 -10.00
CA ILE A 172 -0.11 -7.93 -10.10
C ILE A 172 -0.65 -8.99 -9.15
N CYS A 173 -0.87 -8.66 -7.88
CA CYS A 173 -1.44 -9.59 -6.90
C CYS A 173 -2.83 -10.09 -7.32
N MET A 174 -3.68 -9.20 -7.82
CA MET A 174 -5.01 -9.57 -8.32
C MET A 174 -4.94 -10.54 -9.51
N LEU A 175 -4.09 -10.25 -10.51
CA LEU A 175 -3.94 -11.11 -11.68
C LEU A 175 -3.38 -12.49 -11.29
N ILE A 176 -2.35 -12.54 -10.46
CA ILE A 176 -1.77 -13.79 -9.97
C ILE A 176 -2.81 -14.60 -9.21
N PHE A 177 -3.55 -13.97 -8.29
CA PHE A 177 -4.62 -14.65 -7.54
C PHE A 177 -5.68 -15.22 -8.48
N ALA A 178 -6.14 -14.44 -9.46
CA ALA A 178 -7.14 -14.89 -10.43
C ALA A 178 -6.63 -16.10 -11.26
N ILE A 179 -5.41 -16.03 -11.78
CA ILE A 179 -4.82 -17.10 -12.59
C ILE A 179 -4.67 -18.38 -11.75
N VAL A 180 -4.10 -18.27 -10.55
CA VAL A 180 -3.91 -19.44 -9.67
C VAL A 180 -5.24 -20.06 -9.28
N LEU A 181 -6.24 -19.24 -8.95
CA LEU A 181 -7.56 -19.71 -8.56
C LEU A 181 -8.27 -20.44 -9.72
N LEU A 182 -8.16 -19.92 -10.95
CA LEU A 182 -8.71 -20.55 -12.15
C LEU A 182 -8.05 -21.90 -12.47
N LEU A 183 -6.72 -22.00 -12.28
CA LEU A 183 -5.97 -23.19 -12.61
C LEU A 183 -6.08 -24.28 -11.54
N THR A 184 -6.03 -23.91 -10.27
CA THR A 184 -5.92 -24.89 -9.16
C THR A 184 -7.24 -25.15 -8.44
N LYS A 185 -8.16 -24.20 -8.48
CA LYS A 185 -9.42 -24.21 -7.70
C LYS A 185 -9.19 -24.52 -6.22
N SER A 186 -7.98 -24.21 -5.71
CA SER A 186 -7.58 -24.47 -4.33
C SER A 186 -7.31 -23.16 -3.61
N LEU A 187 -8.06 -22.90 -2.56
CA LEU A 187 -7.92 -21.72 -1.73
C LEU A 187 -6.54 -21.67 -1.05
N MET A 188 -6.04 -22.82 -0.59
CA MET A 188 -4.74 -22.88 0.09
C MET A 188 -3.61 -22.43 -0.86
N VAL A 189 -3.56 -23.00 -2.07
CA VAL A 189 -2.54 -22.64 -3.07
C VAL A 189 -2.64 -21.17 -3.45
N ALA A 190 -3.85 -20.67 -3.70
CA ALA A 190 -4.07 -19.27 -4.04
C ALA A 190 -3.62 -18.32 -2.93
N SER A 191 -3.88 -18.67 -1.65
CA SER A 191 -3.46 -17.87 -0.49
C SER A 191 -1.94 -17.86 -0.29
N ILE A 192 -1.25 -18.96 -0.53
CA ILE A 192 0.21 -19.02 -0.47
C ILE A 192 0.81 -18.17 -1.59
N VAL A 193 0.32 -18.35 -2.82
CA VAL A 193 0.89 -17.66 -3.98
C VAL A 193 0.67 -16.15 -3.91
N ILE A 194 -0.51 -15.68 -3.46
CA ILE A 194 -0.74 -14.23 -3.31
C ILE A 194 0.15 -13.64 -2.21
N CYS A 195 0.41 -14.40 -1.13
CA CYS A 195 1.32 -13.99 -0.08
C CYS A 195 2.75 -13.82 -0.63
N CYS A 196 3.23 -14.78 -1.42
CA CYS A 196 4.55 -14.70 -2.08
C CYS A 196 4.61 -13.57 -3.10
N ALA A 197 3.57 -13.39 -3.91
CA ALA A 197 3.50 -12.33 -4.92
C ALA A 197 3.52 -10.93 -4.31
N ASN A 198 3.06 -10.77 -3.07
CA ASN A 198 3.03 -9.48 -2.39
C ASN A 198 4.41 -8.98 -1.93
N PHE A 199 5.46 -9.80 -2.02
CA PHE A 199 6.85 -9.37 -1.80
C PHE A 199 7.45 -8.57 -2.98
N ILE A 200 6.78 -8.54 -4.13
CA ILE A 200 7.19 -7.80 -5.32
C ILE A 200 6.81 -6.31 -5.17
#